data_d7f7046f629cbd47489da441dc184b02
#
_entry.id   d7f7046f629cbd47489da441dc184b02
#
_cell.length_a   1.000
_cell.length_b   1.000
_cell.length_c   1.000
_cell.angle_alpha   90.00
_cell.angle_beta   90.00
_cell.angle_gamma   90.00
#
_symmetry.space_group_name_H-M   'P 1'
#
loop_
_entity.id
_entity.type
_entity.pdbx_description
1 polymer ?
#
loop_
_entity_poly.entity_id
_entity_poly.type
_entity_poly.pdbx_seq_one_letter_code
_entity_poly.pdbx_strand_id
1 'polypeptide(L)'
;EEGPVRIGFSMDTLLEERWLKDRELFKEAVENLGAEVEIVAANGDDALQISQAETLIQSGIDLLVIVPHNAAATAAIVHKAHLAGIQVIAYDRLVKNAEVDMYISFDNEQVGKMQAEAMTALVPKGNYVFIGGAITDNNAHLLKKGVFKVLQPFIESGDIHVVYDQWTKDWTPANAQANMEQAIRNSNGQIDAVIAANDATAGGAIQALQNHGLISQIPVAGQDADLAGVQRIVVGTQTMTVYKPIKIL
;
A
#
# COMPACT_ATOMS: atom_id res chain seq x y z
N GLU A 1 39.45 -0.27 -14.90
CA GLU A 1 38.11 0.31 -15.10
C GLU A 1 37.24 -0.32 -14.06
N GLU A 2 36.56 0.49 -13.25
CA GLU A 2 35.49 0.00 -12.36
C GLU A 2 34.36 -0.50 -13.25
N GLY A 3 33.81 -1.67 -12.93
CA GLY A 3 32.64 -2.23 -13.62
C GLY A 3 31.37 -1.37 -13.45
N PRO A 4 30.25 -1.72 -14.07
CA PRO A 4 28.99 -1.00 -13.87
C PRO A 4 28.56 -1.07 -12.40
N VAL A 5 27.92 -0.01 -11.91
CA VAL A 5 27.30 0.01 -10.57
C VAL A 5 26.26 -1.10 -10.48
N ARG A 6 26.31 -1.90 -9.42
CA ARG A 6 25.40 -3.05 -9.19
C ARG A 6 24.42 -2.73 -8.09
N ILE A 7 23.15 -2.74 -8.42
CA ILE A 7 22.04 -2.41 -7.49
C ILE A 7 21.27 -3.69 -7.13
N GLY A 8 21.08 -3.93 -5.84
CA GLY A 8 20.12 -4.94 -5.37
C GLY A 8 18.78 -4.28 -5.10
N PHE A 9 17.68 -4.82 -5.65
CA PHE A 9 16.34 -4.34 -5.37
C PHE A 9 15.52 -5.43 -4.66
N SER A 10 15.32 -5.28 -3.36
CA SER A 10 14.55 -6.18 -2.51
C SER A 10 13.11 -5.69 -2.38
N MET A 11 12.18 -6.36 -3.03
CA MET A 11 10.75 -6.04 -3.00
C MET A 11 9.99 -6.95 -2.04
N ASP A 12 8.96 -6.39 -1.39
CA ASP A 12 8.02 -7.18 -0.60
C ASP A 12 7.29 -8.20 -1.46
N THR A 13 6.56 -7.72 -2.47
CA THR A 13 5.64 -8.53 -3.25
C THR A 13 5.54 -8.04 -4.70
N LEU A 14 5.04 -8.91 -5.56
CA LEU A 14 4.66 -8.58 -6.96
C LEU A 14 3.17 -8.90 -7.22
N LEU A 15 2.36 -9.04 -6.16
CA LEU A 15 0.95 -9.41 -6.30
C LEU A 15 0.08 -8.27 -6.82
N GLU A 16 0.30 -7.03 -6.31
CA GLU A 16 -0.44 -5.87 -6.81
C GLU A 16 0.19 -5.35 -8.11
N GLU A 17 -0.67 -4.89 -9.03
CA GLU A 17 -0.26 -4.39 -10.35
C GLU A 17 0.78 -3.28 -10.28
N ARG A 18 0.66 -2.36 -9.30
CA ARG A 18 1.61 -1.27 -9.14
C ARG A 18 3.05 -1.78 -8.98
N TRP A 19 3.28 -2.83 -8.18
CA TRP A 19 4.62 -3.36 -7.92
C TRP A 19 5.28 -3.97 -9.15
N LEU A 20 4.48 -4.52 -10.07
CA LEU A 20 4.98 -4.96 -11.37
C LEU A 20 5.46 -3.76 -12.20
N LYS A 21 4.68 -2.67 -12.19
CA LYS A 21 5.06 -1.42 -12.90
C LYS A 21 6.26 -0.73 -12.25
N ASP A 22 6.30 -0.62 -10.91
CA ASP A 22 7.46 -0.09 -10.18
C ASP A 22 8.73 -0.86 -10.55
N ARG A 23 8.67 -2.19 -10.53
CA ARG A 23 9.80 -3.05 -10.92
C ARG A 23 10.33 -2.76 -12.32
N GLU A 24 9.44 -2.71 -13.31
CA GLU A 24 9.84 -2.49 -14.71
C GLU A 24 10.39 -1.08 -14.92
N LEU A 25 9.75 -0.05 -14.35
CA LEU A 25 10.21 1.34 -14.45
C LEU A 25 11.56 1.53 -13.77
N PHE A 26 11.75 0.93 -12.58
CA PHE A 26 13.02 1.00 -11.87
C PHE A 26 14.13 0.32 -12.66
N LYS A 27 13.87 -0.89 -13.17
CA LYS A 27 14.82 -1.63 -14.00
C LYS A 27 15.23 -0.84 -15.24
N GLU A 28 14.26 -0.32 -15.98
CA GLU A 28 14.51 0.51 -17.17
C GLU A 28 15.35 1.75 -16.84
N ALA A 29 15.04 2.42 -15.73
CA ALA A 29 15.80 3.61 -15.31
C ALA A 29 17.25 3.27 -14.96
N VAL A 30 17.50 2.20 -14.23
CA VAL A 30 18.84 1.72 -13.86
C VAL A 30 19.66 1.35 -15.09
N GLU A 31 19.08 0.57 -16.02
CA GLU A 31 19.75 0.13 -17.25
C GLU A 31 20.07 1.33 -18.16
N ASN A 32 19.17 2.32 -18.25
CA ASN A 32 19.41 3.56 -19.01
C ASN A 32 20.56 4.41 -18.45
N LEU A 33 20.86 4.28 -17.15
CA LEU A 33 22.01 4.92 -16.50
C LEU A 33 23.30 4.11 -16.64
N GLY A 34 23.28 2.96 -17.30
CA GLY A 34 24.43 2.08 -17.48
C GLY A 34 24.80 1.26 -16.24
N ALA A 35 23.89 1.13 -15.28
CA ALA A 35 24.03 0.30 -14.11
C ALA A 35 23.33 -1.06 -14.30
N GLU A 36 23.61 -2.02 -13.40
CA GLU A 36 22.97 -3.34 -13.37
C GLU A 36 22.05 -3.44 -12.15
N VAL A 37 20.94 -4.16 -12.28
CA VAL A 37 20.03 -4.40 -11.15
C VAL A 37 19.68 -5.88 -11.02
N GLU A 38 19.80 -6.39 -9.81
CA GLU A 38 19.28 -7.70 -9.41
C GLU A 38 18.03 -7.50 -8.54
N ILE A 39 16.89 -8.06 -8.96
CA ILE A 39 15.59 -7.85 -8.31
C ILE A 39 15.10 -9.16 -7.70
N VAL A 40 14.74 -9.10 -6.43
CA VAL A 40 14.14 -10.22 -5.67
C VAL A 40 12.83 -9.80 -5.04
N ALA A 41 11.90 -10.74 -4.82
CA ALA A 41 10.63 -10.48 -4.16
C ALA A 41 10.35 -11.53 -3.09
N ALA A 42 9.95 -11.09 -1.91
CA ALA A 42 9.75 -11.94 -0.74
C ALA A 42 8.32 -12.52 -0.64
N ASN A 43 7.37 -12.00 -1.43
CA ASN A 43 5.97 -12.46 -1.47
C ASN A 43 5.30 -12.49 -0.08
N GLY A 44 5.54 -11.47 0.74
CA GLY A 44 4.93 -11.33 2.06
C GLY A 44 5.61 -12.15 3.17
N ASP A 45 6.87 -12.57 2.99
CA ASP A 45 7.63 -13.33 3.98
C ASP A 45 8.85 -12.55 4.47
N ASP A 46 8.81 -12.12 5.75
CA ASP A 46 9.89 -11.36 6.40
C ASP A 46 11.22 -12.13 6.39
N ALA A 47 11.19 -13.43 6.67
CA ALA A 47 12.40 -14.25 6.74
C ALA A 47 13.02 -14.44 5.36
N LEU A 48 12.19 -14.62 4.33
CA LEU A 48 12.64 -14.70 2.95
C LEU A 48 13.23 -13.36 2.50
N GLN A 49 12.60 -12.22 2.84
CA GLN A 49 13.13 -10.90 2.48
C GLN A 49 14.52 -10.68 3.09
N ILE A 50 14.71 -11.03 4.37
CA ILE A 50 15.99 -10.92 5.04
C ILE A 50 17.04 -11.82 4.35
N SER A 51 16.73 -13.09 4.09
CA SER A 51 17.63 -14.03 3.43
C SER A 51 18.03 -13.61 2.01
N GLN A 52 17.07 -13.12 1.22
CA GLN A 52 17.31 -12.61 -0.13
C GLN A 52 18.20 -11.38 -0.11
N ALA A 53 17.95 -10.43 0.81
CA ALA A 53 18.78 -9.23 0.95
C ALA A 53 20.20 -9.57 1.40
N GLU A 54 20.38 -10.55 2.28
CA GLU A 54 21.72 -11.06 2.65
C GLU A 54 22.47 -11.62 1.44
N THR A 55 21.78 -12.35 0.57
CA THR A 55 22.35 -12.88 -0.67
C THR A 55 22.78 -11.76 -1.60
N LEU A 56 21.96 -10.72 -1.78
CA LEU A 56 22.32 -9.52 -2.56
C LEU A 56 23.57 -8.82 -1.98
N ILE A 57 23.62 -8.62 -0.67
CA ILE A 57 24.78 -8.02 0.01
C ILE A 57 26.05 -8.85 -0.25
N GLN A 58 25.96 -10.17 -0.09
CA GLN A 58 27.09 -11.09 -0.30
C GLN A 58 27.54 -11.16 -1.78
N SER A 59 26.64 -10.92 -2.72
CA SER A 59 26.99 -10.88 -4.15
C SER A 59 27.82 -9.65 -4.54
N GLY A 60 27.99 -8.69 -3.63
CA GLY A 60 28.80 -7.49 -3.82
C GLY A 60 28.08 -6.41 -4.63
N ILE A 61 26.83 -6.12 -4.28
CA ILE A 61 26.13 -4.93 -4.79
C ILE A 61 26.73 -3.65 -4.19
N ASP A 62 26.59 -2.54 -4.90
CA ASP A 62 27.08 -1.21 -4.46
C ASP A 62 25.98 -0.43 -3.72
N LEU A 63 24.70 -0.72 -4.02
CA LEU A 63 23.54 -0.05 -3.46
C LEU A 63 22.42 -1.06 -3.23
N LEU A 64 21.74 -0.97 -2.08
CA LEU A 64 20.54 -1.73 -1.80
C LEU A 64 19.31 -0.81 -1.83
N VAL A 65 18.32 -1.15 -2.65
CA VAL A 65 17.00 -0.54 -2.65
C VAL A 65 16.01 -1.52 -2.04
N ILE A 66 15.18 -1.08 -1.10
CA ILE A 66 14.26 -1.95 -0.38
C ILE A 66 12.84 -1.39 -0.32
N VAL A 67 11.87 -2.23 -0.66
CA VAL A 67 10.44 -2.07 -0.33
C VAL A 67 10.14 -3.03 0.82
N PRO A 68 10.08 -2.59 2.08
CA PRO A 68 9.93 -3.50 3.21
C PRO A 68 8.54 -4.13 3.25
N HIS A 69 8.47 -5.44 3.52
CA HIS A 69 7.21 -6.10 3.92
C HIS A 69 6.81 -5.66 5.34
N ASN A 70 7.74 -5.66 6.24
CA ASN A 70 7.56 -5.26 7.63
C ASN A 70 8.56 -4.15 7.97
N ALA A 71 8.04 -2.95 8.20
CA ALA A 71 8.83 -1.76 8.45
C ALA A 71 9.84 -1.91 9.60
N ALA A 72 9.54 -2.71 10.62
CA ALA A 72 10.41 -2.90 11.78
C ALA A 72 11.40 -4.07 11.59
N ALA A 73 10.95 -5.19 11.01
CA ALA A 73 11.79 -6.37 10.81
C ALA A 73 12.95 -6.12 9.84
N THR A 74 12.72 -5.30 8.82
CA THR A 74 13.74 -4.95 7.79
C THR A 74 14.88 -4.09 8.31
N ALA A 75 14.82 -3.56 9.53
CA ALA A 75 15.95 -2.88 10.18
C ALA A 75 17.21 -3.76 10.19
N ALA A 76 17.06 -5.07 10.37
CA ALA A 76 18.19 -6.01 10.34
C ALA A 76 18.93 -6.01 9.00
N ILE A 77 18.21 -5.85 7.88
CA ILE A 77 18.78 -5.75 6.54
C ILE A 77 19.63 -4.48 6.40
N VAL A 78 19.10 -3.33 6.84
CA VAL A 78 19.80 -2.03 6.80
C VAL A 78 21.11 -2.11 7.58
N HIS A 79 21.07 -2.65 8.81
CA HIS A 79 22.29 -2.82 9.62
C HIS A 79 23.34 -3.70 8.94
N LYS A 80 22.93 -4.80 8.29
CA LYS A 80 23.84 -5.69 7.56
C LYS A 80 24.44 -5.02 6.33
N ALA A 81 23.64 -4.27 5.56
CA ALA A 81 24.13 -3.51 4.41
C ALA A 81 25.18 -2.47 4.83
N HIS A 82 24.91 -1.68 5.87
CA HIS A 82 25.85 -0.69 6.39
C HIS A 82 27.15 -1.32 6.93
N LEU A 83 27.07 -2.49 7.60
CA LEU A 83 28.27 -3.22 8.02
C LEU A 83 29.14 -3.67 6.83
N ALA A 84 28.52 -3.89 5.67
CA ALA A 84 29.21 -4.20 4.42
C ALA A 84 29.65 -2.96 3.63
N GLY A 85 29.37 -1.75 4.12
CA GLY A 85 29.66 -0.48 3.45
C GLY A 85 28.69 -0.13 2.32
N ILE A 86 27.52 -0.78 2.27
CA ILE A 86 26.51 -0.60 1.22
C ILE A 86 25.47 0.39 1.71
N GLN A 87 25.18 1.43 0.91
CA GLN A 87 24.11 2.39 1.16
C GLN A 87 22.73 1.76 0.91
N VAL A 88 21.69 2.28 1.61
CA VAL A 88 20.33 1.75 1.55
C VAL A 88 19.33 2.85 1.21
N ILE A 89 18.52 2.61 0.18
CA ILE A 89 17.36 3.43 -0.16
C ILE A 89 16.08 2.68 0.22
N ALA A 90 15.27 3.28 1.08
CA ALA A 90 13.89 2.82 1.30
C ALA A 90 12.99 3.41 0.21
N TYR A 91 12.42 2.55 -0.61
CA TYR A 91 11.58 2.90 -1.76
C TYR A 91 10.11 2.72 -1.42
N ASP A 92 9.32 3.78 -1.57
CA ASP A 92 7.88 3.87 -1.26
C ASP A 92 7.54 3.62 0.21
N ARG A 93 7.98 2.52 0.82
CA ARG A 93 7.70 2.15 2.20
C ARG A 93 8.87 2.43 3.13
N LEU A 94 8.58 2.95 4.32
CA LEU A 94 9.59 3.31 5.32
C LEU A 94 10.11 2.08 6.06
N VAL A 95 11.44 2.00 6.23
CA VAL A 95 12.07 1.13 7.24
C VAL A 95 12.10 1.87 8.57
N LYS A 96 11.66 1.22 9.65
CA LYS A 96 11.71 1.73 11.03
C LYS A 96 12.87 1.08 11.80
N ASN A 97 13.29 1.72 12.88
CA ASN A 97 14.33 1.22 13.80
C ASN A 97 15.73 1.07 13.16
N ALA A 98 15.96 1.67 11.99
CA ALA A 98 17.26 1.85 11.37
C ALA A 98 17.26 3.13 10.55
N GLU A 99 18.42 3.77 10.43
CA GLU A 99 18.61 4.92 9.56
C GLU A 99 18.95 4.42 8.16
N VAL A 100 18.12 4.79 7.17
CA VAL A 100 18.42 4.57 5.75
C VAL A 100 19.11 5.82 5.18
N ASP A 101 19.95 5.65 4.15
CA ASP A 101 20.66 6.78 3.53
C ASP A 101 19.70 7.68 2.74
N MET A 102 18.62 7.11 2.20
CA MET A 102 17.57 7.85 1.54
C MET A 102 16.20 7.16 1.74
N TYR A 103 15.16 7.96 1.83
CA TYR A 103 13.76 7.49 1.79
C TYR A 103 12.98 8.30 0.75
N ILE A 104 12.35 7.61 -0.18
CA ILE A 104 11.53 8.20 -1.24
C ILE A 104 10.12 7.62 -1.12
N SER A 105 9.11 8.47 -1.07
CA SER A 105 7.71 8.05 -0.98
C SER A 105 6.76 9.18 -1.42
N PHE A 106 5.48 8.84 -1.48
CA PHE A 106 4.40 9.82 -1.63
C PHE A 106 3.95 10.36 -0.26
N ASP A 107 3.22 11.50 -0.28
CA ASP A 107 2.51 11.98 0.91
C ASP A 107 1.25 11.11 1.17
N ASN A 108 1.46 10.01 1.87
CA ASN A 108 0.41 9.03 2.14
C ASN A 108 -0.67 9.58 3.12
N GLU A 109 -0.35 10.57 3.95
CA GLU A 109 -1.37 11.27 4.75
C GLU A 109 -2.29 12.08 3.83
N GLN A 110 -1.73 12.77 2.81
CA GLN A 110 -2.53 13.50 1.83
C GLN A 110 -3.39 12.56 0.97
N VAL A 111 -2.88 11.38 0.61
CA VAL A 111 -3.69 10.36 -0.09
C VAL A 111 -4.93 9.98 0.73
N GLY A 112 -4.76 9.71 2.01
CA GLY A 112 -5.89 9.39 2.90
C GLY A 112 -6.89 10.54 3.03
N LYS A 113 -6.42 11.78 3.09
CA LYS A 113 -7.30 12.97 3.07
C LYS A 113 -8.12 13.03 1.79
N MET A 114 -7.49 12.88 0.62
CA MET A 114 -8.18 12.91 -0.67
C MET A 114 -9.27 11.85 -0.78
N GLN A 115 -9.02 10.64 -0.28
CA GLN A 115 -10.05 9.59 -0.21
C GLN A 115 -11.24 10.04 0.66
N ALA A 116 -10.97 10.50 1.87
CA ALA A 116 -12.02 10.87 2.82
C ALA A 116 -12.78 12.13 2.36
N GLU A 117 -12.12 13.13 1.80
CA GLU A 117 -12.75 14.34 1.24
C GLU A 117 -13.71 14.00 0.11
N ALA A 118 -13.30 13.13 -0.83
CA ALA A 118 -14.18 12.67 -1.89
C ALA A 118 -15.40 11.92 -1.35
N MET A 119 -15.20 11.05 -0.35
CA MET A 119 -16.28 10.26 0.21
C MET A 119 -17.23 11.09 1.08
N THR A 120 -16.74 12.03 1.89
CA THR A 120 -17.59 12.91 2.69
C THR A 120 -18.37 13.92 1.86
N ALA A 121 -17.84 14.32 0.69
CA ALA A 121 -18.59 15.14 -0.26
C ALA A 121 -19.79 14.39 -0.88
N LEU A 122 -19.67 13.06 -1.07
CA LEU A 122 -20.74 12.22 -1.62
C LEU A 122 -21.71 11.77 -0.52
N VAL A 123 -21.20 11.38 0.63
CA VAL A 123 -21.97 10.81 1.75
C VAL A 123 -21.61 11.57 3.02
N PRO A 124 -22.12 12.80 3.22
CA PRO A 124 -21.74 13.63 4.37
C PRO A 124 -22.27 13.10 5.72
N LYS A 125 -23.16 12.10 5.70
CA LYS A 125 -23.75 11.49 6.89
C LYS A 125 -23.98 10.01 6.65
N GLY A 126 -23.73 9.18 7.66
CA GLY A 126 -24.01 7.75 7.60
C GLY A 126 -22.97 6.86 8.25
N ASN A 127 -23.09 5.57 7.99
CA ASN A 127 -22.23 4.53 8.55
C ASN A 127 -21.06 4.23 7.60
N TYR A 128 -19.86 4.50 8.06
CA TYR A 128 -18.63 4.30 7.31
C TYR A 128 -17.90 3.03 7.73
N VAL A 129 -17.35 2.33 6.75
CA VAL A 129 -16.42 1.22 6.93
C VAL A 129 -15.04 1.66 6.46
N PHE A 130 -14.01 1.43 7.28
CA PHE A 130 -12.62 1.59 6.90
C PHE A 130 -11.95 0.22 6.79
N ILE A 131 -11.47 -0.11 5.59
CA ILE A 131 -10.67 -1.31 5.29
C ILE A 131 -9.23 -0.85 5.09
N GLY A 132 -8.44 -0.92 6.16
CA GLY A 132 -7.05 -0.46 6.18
C GLY A 132 -6.11 -1.34 5.37
N GLY A 133 -4.87 -0.86 5.22
CA GLY A 133 -3.76 -1.65 4.67
C GLY A 133 -3.13 -2.57 5.73
N ALA A 134 -1.91 -3.07 5.47
CA ALA A 134 -1.19 -3.91 6.42
C ALA A 134 -0.68 -3.09 7.61
N ILE A 135 -0.89 -3.58 8.83
CA ILE A 135 -0.44 -2.94 10.07
C ILE A 135 1.10 -2.86 10.15
N THR A 136 1.81 -3.71 9.43
CA THR A 136 3.28 -3.74 9.35
C THR A 136 3.87 -2.68 8.44
N ASP A 137 3.03 -2.01 7.64
CA ASP A 137 3.42 -0.98 6.67
C ASP A 137 3.14 0.42 7.21
N ASN A 138 4.17 1.27 7.27
CA ASN A 138 4.02 2.65 7.73
C ASN A 138 3.07 3.48 6.86
N ASN A 139 2.99 3.21 5.55
CA ASN A 139 2.09 3.92 4.64
C ASN A 139 0.63 3.71 5.02
N ALA A 140 0.26 2.49 5.46
CA ALA A 140 -1.08 2.20 5.94
C ALA A 140 -1.48 3.08 7.14
N HIS A 141 -0.54 3.31 8.07
CA HIS A 141 -0.78 4.19 9.22
C HIS A 141 -0.95 5.65 8.81
N LEU A 142 -0.10 6.15 7.89
CA LEU A 142 -0.19 7.52 7.38
C LEU A 142 -1.49 7.76 6.62
N LEU A 143 -1.88 6.82 5.77
CA LEU A 143 -3.14 6.87 5.03
C LEU A 143 -4.33 6.90 5.99
N LYS A 144 -4.38 6.00 6.96
CA LYS A 144 -5.42 5.99 8.00
C LYS A 144 -5.47 7.32 8.76
N LYS A 145 -4.31 7.86 9.16
CA LYS A 145 -4.21 9.17 9.81
C LYS A 145 -4.85 10.27 8.96
N GLY A 146 -4.57 10.29 7.65
CA GLY A 146 -5.15 11.24 6.71
C GLY A 146 -6.67 11.11 6.61
N VAL A 147 -7.18 9.88 6.48
CA VAL A 147 -8.61 9.58 6.43
C VAL A 147 -9.31 10.08 7.70
N PHE A 148 -8.84 9.69 8.87
CA PHE A 148 -9.50 10.05 10.14
C PHE A 148 -9.38 11.52 10.47
N LYS A 149 -8.35 12.22 9.99
CA LYS A 149 -8.25 13.69 10.13
C LYS A 149 -9.40 14.41 9.43
N VAL A 150 -9.87 13.91 8.29
CA VAL A 150 -11.03 14.46 7.58
C VAL A 150 -12.34 14.00 8.22
N LEU A 151 -12.44 12.72 8.63
CA LEU A 151 -13.67 12.18 9.22
C LEU A 151 -13.95 12.73 10.62
N GLN A 152 -12.93 13.13 11.38
CA GLN A 152 -13.04 13.50 12.80
C GLN A 152 -14.12 14.53 13.10
N PRO A 153 -14.25 15.67 12.38
CA PRO A 153 -15.32 16.64 12.63
C PRO A 153 -16.72 16.07 12.43
N PHE A 154 -16.89 15.17 11.45
CA PHE A 154 -18.18 14.51 11.16
C PHE A 154 -18.52 13.46 12.22
N ILE A 155 -17.50 12.78 12.77
CA ILE A 155 -17.68 11.84 13.88
C ILE A 155 -18.08 12.60 15.15
N GLU A 156 -17.43 13.71 15.44
CA GLU A 156 -17.72 14.54 16.62
C GLU A 156 -19.10 15.19 16.55
N SER A 157 -19.59 15.55 15.35
CA SER A 157 -20.95 16.06 15.16
C SER A 157 -22.00 14.96 15.19
N GLY A 158 -21.62 13.70 15.12
CA GLY A 158 -22.54 12.56 15.00
C GLY A 158 -23.13 12.35 13.59
N ASP A 159 -22.60 13.07 12.60
CA ASP A 159 -23.03 12.89 11.21
C ASP A 159 -22.47 11.61 10.57
N ILE A 160 -21.27 11.20 10.96
CA ILE A 160 -20.64 9.95 10.48
C ILE A 160 -20.35 9.02 11.68
N HIS A 161 -20.71 7.76 11.51
CA HIS A 161 -20.38 6.68 12.43
C HIS A 161 -19.45 5.68 11.75
N VAL A 162 -18.21 5.52 12.24
CA VAL A 162 -17.32 4.47 11.77
C VAL A 162 -17.71 3.16 12.44
N VAL A 163 -18.49 2.33 11.73
CA VAL A 163 -19.05 1.08 12.25
C VAL A 163 -18.10 -0.10 12.16
N TYR A 164 -17.03 0.04 11.35
CA TYR A 164 -15.99 -0.97 11.22
C TYR A 164 -14.68 -0.33 10.81
N ASP A 165 -13.58 -0.71 11.48
CA ASP A 165 -12.23 -0.20 11.24
C ASP A 165 -11.23 -1.33 11.50
N GLN A 166 -10.66 -1.90 10.44
CA GLN A 166 -9.72 -3.02 10.57
C GLN A 166 -8.57 -2.91 9.57
N TRP A 167 -7.42 -3.42 10.00
CA TRP A 167 -6.25 -3.63 9.15
C TRP A 167 -6.44 -4.84 8.25
N THR A 168 -5.88 -4.79 7.05
CA THR A 168 -5.87 -5.90 6.10
C THR A 168 -4.49 -6.51 6.03
N LYS A 169 -4.34 -7.70 6.59
CA LYS A 169 -3.06 -8.42 6.57
C LYS A 169 -2.55 -8.52 5.12
N ASP A 170 -1.28 -8.18 4.94
CA ASP A 170 -0.52 -8.29 3.69
C ASP A 170 -1.19 -7.60 2.48
N TRP A 171 -2.09 -6.62 2.71
CA TRP A 171 -2.85 -5.88 1.70
C TRP A 171 -3.70 -6.76 0.76
N THR A 172 -3.91 -8.04 1.07
CA THR A 172 -4.52 -8.98 0.14
C THR A 172 -6.02 -8.75 -0.05
N PRO A 173 -6.53 -8.87 -1.29
CA PRO A 173 -7.97 -8.76 -1.55
C PRO A 173 -8.81 -9.76 -0.75
N ALA A 174 -8.31 -10.97 -0.53
CA ALA A 174 -9.01 -12.00 0.23
C ALA A 174 -9.21 -11.60 1.70
N ASN A 175 -8.19 -11.00 2.34
CA ASN A 175 -8.31 -10.50 3.71
C ASN A 175 -9.22 -9.26 3.76
N ALA A 176 -9.18 -8.39 2.76
CA ALA A 176 -10.10 -7.26 2.65
C ALA A 176 -11.56 -7.71 2.47
N GLN A 177 -11.79 -8.75 1.66
CA GLN A 177 -13.11 -9.36 1.51
C GLN A 177 -13.62 -9.91 2.85
N ALA A 178 -12.78 -10.66 3.58
CA ALA A 178 -13.15 -11.19 4.88
C ALA A 178 -13.48 -10.08 5.89
N ASN A 179 -12.72 -8.99 5.91
CA ASN A 179 -13.00 -7.81 6.71
C ASN A 179 -14.35 -7.18 6.34
N MET A 180 -14.63 -7.01 5.05
CA MET A 180 -15.89 -6.42 4.60
C MET A 180 -17.09 -7.33 4.88
N GLU A 181 -16.95 -8.65 4.73
CA GLU A 181 -17.95 -9.63 5.14
C GLU A 181 -18.28 -9.50 6.64
N GLN A 182 -17.26 -9.27 7.47
CA GLN A 182 -17.46 -9.05 8.90
C GLN A 182 -18.13 -7.69 9.17
N ALA A 183 -17.77 -6.64 8.44
CA ALA A 183 -18.41 -5.33 8.54
C ALA A 183 -19.91 -5.40 8.23
N ILE A 184 -20.28 -6.10 7.14
CA ILE A 184 -21.68 -6.31 6.74
C ILE A 184 -22.46 -7.05 7.84
N ARG A 185 -21.89 -8.11 8.40
CA ARG A 185 -22.54 -8.85 9.51
C ARG A 185 -22.73 -7.97 10.75
N ASN A 186 -21.68 -7.24 11.16
CA ASN A 186 -21.72 -6.43 12.38
C ASN A 186 -22.70 -5.25 12.29
N SER A 187 -22.89 -4.69 11.10
CA SER A 187 -23.77 -3.56 10.84
C SER A 187 -25.19 -3.97 10.38
N ASN A 188 -25.48 -5.27 10.27
CA ASN A 188 -26.69 -5.79 9.61
C ASN A 188 -26.90 -5.19 8.20
N GLY A 189 -25.81 -4.95 7.48
CA GLY A 189 -25.83 -4.36 6.15
C GLY A 189 -26.08 -2.84 6.12
N GLN A 190 -26.15 -2.17 7.25
CA GLN A 190 -26.34 -0.72 7.35
C GLN A 190 -25.00 -0.01 7.16
N ILE A 191 -24.57 0.13 5.91
CA ILE A 191 -23.32 0.75 5.49
C ILE A 191 -23.65 1.75 4.39
N ASP A 192 -23.14 2.96 4.52
CA ASP A 192 -23.37 4.06 3.56
C ASP A 192 -22.12 4.39 2.72
N ALA A 193 -20.92 4.09 3.23
CA ALA A 193 -19.68 4.32 2.51
C ALA A 193 -18.54 3.37 2.96
N VAL A 194 -17.64 3.06 2.04
CA VAL A 194 -16.42 2.27 2.31
C VAL A 194 -15.19 3.03 1.85
N ILE A 195 -14.23 3.22 2.75
CA ILE A 195 -12.90 3.70 2.41
C ILE A 195 -11.95 2.52 2.51
N ALA A 196 -11.50 2.02 1.36
CA ALA A 196 -10.49 0.96 1.28
C ALA A 196 -9.11 1.58 1.00
N ALA A 197 -8.08 1.03 1.61
CA ALA A 197 -6.75 1.63 1.61
C ALA A 197 -6.12 1.69 0.20
N ASN A 198 -6.39 0.69 -0.66
CA ASN A 198 -5.97 0.70 -2.06
C ASN A 198 -6.97 -0.03 -2.97
N ASP A 199 -6.71 -0.11 -4.27
CA ASP A 199 -7.61 -0.74 -5.24
C ASP A 199 -7.69 -2.25 -5.08
N ALA A 200 -6.64 -2.91 -4.60
CA ALA A 200 -6.66 -4.34 -4.29
C ALA A 200 -7.61 -4.63 -3.12
N THR A 201 -7.52 -3.88 -2.02
CA THR A 201 -8.43 -3.99 -0.87
C THR A 201 -9.85 -3.53 -1.21
N ALA A 202 -10.00 -2.49 -2.05
CA ALA A 202 -11.30 -2.08 -2.59
C ALA A 202 -11.96 -3.21 -3.40
N GLY A 203 -11.20 -3.92 -4.22
CA GLY A 203 -11.68 -5.08 -4.97
C GLY A 203 -12.21 -6.19 -4.07
N GLY A 204 -11.51 -6.49 -2.99
CA GLY A 204 -11.97 -7.45 -1.97
C GLY A 204 -13.26 -6.99 -1.29
N ALA A 205 -13.33 -5.72 -0.87
CA ALA A 205 -14.54 -5.16 -0.28
C ALA A 205 -15.73 -5.19 -1.24
N ILE A 206 -15.53 -4.83 -2.51
CA ILE A 206 -16.57 -4.88 -3.55
C ILE A 206 -17.07 -6.30 -3.79
N GLN A 207 -16.18 -7.31 -3.75
CA GLN A 207 -16.57 -8.71 -3.87
C GLN A 207 -17.50 -9.13 -2.72
N ALA A 208 -17.21 -8.70 -1.49
CA ALA A 208 -18.12 -8.94 -0.36
C ALA A 208 -19.47 -8.23 -0.55
N LEU A 209 -19.48 -6.98 -0.99
CA LEU A 209 -20.71 -6.25 -1.30
C LEU A 209 -21.54 -6.96 -2.39
N GLN A 210 -20.88 -7.49 -3.41
CA GLN A 210 -21.54 -8.25 -4.47
C GLN A 210 -22.20 -9.52 -3.93
N ASN A 211 -21.53 -10.27 -3.07
CA ASN A 211 -22.05 -11.50 -2.47
C ASN A 211 -23.32 -11.25 -1.63
N HIS A 212 -23.48 -10.03 -1.12
CA HIS A 212 -24.63 -9.62 -0.31
C HIS A 212 -25.67 -8.79 -1.09
N GLY A 213 -25.52 -8.61 -2.40
CA GLY A 213 -26.43 -7.83 -3.23
C GLY A 213 -26.39 -6.31 -2.98
N LEU A 214 -25.29 -5.81 -2.41
CA LEU A 214 -25.06 -4.40 -2.07
C LEU A 214 -24.15 -3.67 -3.06
N ILE A 215 -23.74 -4.34 -4.13
CA ILE A 215 -22.84 -3.77 -5.15
C ILE A 215 -23.48 -2.55 -5.82
N SER A 216 -22.68 -1.54 -6.12
CA SER A 216 -23.09 -0.26 -6.74
C SER A 216 -24.11 0.57 -5.93
N GLN A 217 -24.50 0.13 -4.75
CA GLN A 217 -25.36 0.89 -3.84
C GLN A 217 -24.51 1.68 -2.82
N ILE A 218 -23.33 1.18 -2.51
CA ILE A 218 -22.42 1.73 -1.51
C ILE A 218 -21.18 2.24 -2.22
N PRO A 219 -20.85 3.54 -2.13
CA PRO A 219 -19.62 4.10 -2.71
C PRO A 219 -18.39 3.52 -2.02
N VAL A 220 -17.36 3.21 -2.83
CA VAL A 220 -16.09 2.63 -2.40
C VAL A 220 -14.93 3.44 -2.92
N ALA A 221 -14.05 3.89 -2.02
CA ALA A 221 -12.80 4.56 -2.38
C ALA A 221 -11.64 3.58 -2.44
N GLY A 222 -10.64 3.87 -3.29
CA GLY A 222 -9.38 3.16 -3.40
C GLY A 222 -8.19 4.08 -3.64
N GLN A 223 -7.04 3.51 -3.98
CA GLN A 223 -5.79 4.17 -4.30
C GLN A 223 -4.99 3.30 -5.27
N ASP A 224 -4.07 3.90 -6.01
CA ASP A 224 -3.09 3.38 -6.97
C ASP A 224 -3.52 3.52 -8.44
N ALA A 225 -4.79 3.65 -8.73
CA ALA A 225 -5.34 3.66 -10.09
C ALA A 225 -4.90 2.42 -10.90
N ASP A 226 -4.97 1.24 -10.26
CA ASP A 226 -4.76 -0.04 -10.91
C ASP A 226 -5.77 -0.24 -12.03
N LEU A 227 -5.40 -1.00 -13.07
CA LEU A 227 -6.29 -1.27 -14.20
C LEU A 227 -7.65 -1.82 -13.72
N ALA A 228 -7.63 -2.77 -12.79
CA ALA A 228 -8.86 -3.32 -12.21
C ALA A 228 -9.68 -2.27 -11.44
N GLY A 229 -9.02 -1.37 -10.70
CA GLY A 229 -9.66 -0.24 -10.00
C GLY A 229 -10.34 0.71 -10.98
N VAL A 230 -9.62 1.11 -12.04
CA VAL A 230 -10.16 1.98 -13.10
C VAL A 230 -11.34 1.33 -13.83
N GLN A 231 -11.24 0.03 -14.16
CA GLN A 231 -12.35 -0.72 -14.75
C GLN A 231 -13.59 -0.74 -13.84
N ARG A 232 -13.40 -0.94 -12.53
CA ARG A 232 -14.50 -0.90 -11.55
C ARG A 232 -15.15 0.48 -11.45
N ILE A 233 -14.37 1.56 -11.60
CA ILE A 233 -14.92 2.92 -11.67
C ILE A 233 -15.77 3.11 -12.93
N VAL A 234 -15.27 2.66 -14.08
CA VAL A 234 -16.01 2.76 -15.35
C VAL A 234 -17.35 2.02 -15.30
N VAL A 235 -17.40 0.85 -14.68
CA VAL A 235 -18.65 0.06 -14.54
C VAL A 235 -19.50 0.47 -13.31
N GLY A 236 -19.03 1.42 -12.49
CA GLY A 236 -19.78 1.98 -11.37
C GLY A 236 -19.78 1.14 -10.09
N THR A 237 -18.86 0.19 -9.93
CA THR A 237 -18.74 -0.64 -8.72
C THR A 237 -17.69 -0.10 -7.73
N GLN A 238 -16.80 0.77 -8.16
CA GLN A 238 -15.90 1.58 -7.34
C GLN A 238 -16.13 3.05 -7.66
N THR A 239 -16.03 3.94 -6.68
CA THR A 239 -16.40 5.33 -6.84
C THR A 239 -15.22 6.20 -7.27
N MET A 240 -14.06 5.96 -6.68
CA MET A 240 -12.85 6.74 -6.93
C MET A 240 -11.59 5.94 -6.61
N THR A 241 -10.48 6.40 -7.14
CA THR A 241 -9.13 5.96 -6.75
C THR A 241 -8.19 7.16 -6.75
N VAL A 242 -7.22 7.19 -5.85
CA VAL A 242 -6.17 8.20 -5.85
C VAL A 242 -5.01 7.71 -6.71
N TYR A 243 -4.70 8.45 -7.77
CA TYR A 243 -3.55 8.15 -8.63
C TYR A 243 -2.24 8.60 -7.98
N LYS A 244 -1.27 7.71 -7.94
CA LYS A 244 0.12 8.01 -7.57
C LYS A 244 1.02 7.86 -8.80
N PRO A 245 1.68 8.94 -9.26
CA PRO A 245 2.52 8.88 -10.46
C PRO A 245 3.87 8.21 -10.15
N ILE A 246 3.91 6.88 -10.12
CA ILE A 246 5.09 6.09 -9.75
C ILE A 246 6.34 6.37 -10.59
N LYS A 247 6.19 6.95 -11.79
CA LYS A 247 7.33 7.37 -12.63
C LYS A 247 8.21 8.47 -12.03
N ILE A 248 7.75 9.14 -10.97
CA ILE A 248 8.51 10.20 -10.30
C ILE A 248 9.16 9.75 -8.98
N LEU A 249 8.98 8.50 -8.57
CA LEU A 249 9.76 7.86 -7.53
C LEU A 249 11.09 7.39 -8.09
#